data_029f6cecb5ff3f58ba0333176b5a62cc
#
_entry.id   029f6cecb5ff3f58ba0333176b5a62cc
#
_cell.length_a   1.000
_cell.length_b   1.000
_cell.length_c   1.000
_cell.angle_alpha   90.00
_cell.angle_beta   90.00
_cell.angle_gamma   90.00
#
_symmetry.space_group_name_H-M   'P 1'
#
loop_
_entity.id
_entity.type
_entity.pdbx_description
1 polymer ?
#
loop_
_entity_poly.entity_id
_entity_poly.type
_entity_poly.pdbx_seq_one_letter_code
_entity_poly.pdbx_strand_id
1 'polypeptide(L)'
;MSTSARRFEIGEEDFLLDGEPMRILSGALHYFRVHPDQWADRIAKARDMGLNTIETYVAWNAHSPRPGGFETGGGLDLGRFLDTVAAHGMYAIVRPGPYICAEWDGGGLPAWLFRRPGTGIRSLSLIHI
;
A
#
# COMPACT_ATOMS: atom_id res chain seq x y z
N MET A 1 10.17 23.35 -14.21
CA MET A 1 10.13 22.23 -15.14
C MET A 1 8.83 21.49 -14.91
N SER A 2 7.93 21.47 -15.87
CA SER A 2 6.68 20.69 -15.78
C SER A 2 7.06 19.22 -15.87
N THR A 3 7.00 18.49 -14.76
CA THR A 3 7.04 17.03 -14.81
C THR A 3 5.74 16.57 -15.45
N SER A 4 5.79 16.22 -16.72
CA SER A 4 4.70 15.51 -17.38
C SER A 4 4.36 14.29 -16.52
N ALA A 5 3.10 14.15 -16.12
CA ALA A 5 2.66 12.98 -15.40
C ALA A 5 2.91 11.73 -16.25
N ARG A 6 3.57 10.73 -15.69
CA ARG A 6 3.79 9.46 -16.37
C ARG A 6 2.47 8.76 -16.64
N ARG A 7 2.37 8.14 -17.79
CA ARG A 7 1.15 7.45 -18.24
C ARG A 7 1.34 5.94 -18.08
N PHE A 8 0.48 5.33 -17.26
CA PHE A 8 0.42 3.89 -17.08
C PHE A 8 -0.84 3.34 -17.75
N GLU A 9 -0.69 2.31 -18.58
CA GLU A 9 -1.77 1.75 -19.39
C GLU A 9 -1.73 0.22 -19.37
N ILE A 10 -2.86 -0.40 -19.74
CA ILE A 10 -2.96 -1.82 -20.01
C ILE A 10 -2.89 -1.97 -21.52
N GLY A 11 -1.82 -2.59 -22.02
CA GLY A 11 -1.67 -2.96 -23.43
C GLY A 11 -2.33 -4.30 -23.75
N GLU A 12 -2.16 -4.78 -24.97
CA GLU A 12 -2.71 -6.08 -25.39
C GLU A 12 -2.00 -7.27 -24.73
N GLU A 13 -0.69 -7.20 -24.55
CA GLU A 13 0.13 -8.29 -23.99
C GLU A 13 0.84 -7.89 -22.69
N ASP A 14 1.14 -6.60 -22.51
CA ASP A 14 1.91 -6.08 -21.38
C ASP A 14 1.26 -4.84 -20.75
N PHE A 15 1.69 -4.49 -19.54
CA PHE A 15 1.52 -3.13 -19.05
C PHE A 15 2.43 -2.18 -19.82
N LEU A 16 1.96 -0.95 -20.02
CA LEU A 16 2.73 0.08 -20.70
C LEU A 16 2.99 1.24 -19.74
N LEU A 17 4.24 1.70 -19.72
CA LEU A 17 4.63 2.92 -19.03
C LEU A 17 5.17 3.92 -20.04
N ASP A 18 4.49 5.05 -20.20
CA ASP A 18 4.79 6.07 -21.24
C ASP A 18 4.82 5.48 -22.66
N GLY A 19 4.00 4.45 -22.91
CA GLY A 19 3.88 3.76 -24.18
C GLY A 19 4.86 2.59 -24.40
N GLU A 20 5.81 2.40 -23.48
CA GLU A 20 6.78 1.30 -23.54
C GLU A 20 6.37 0.11 -22.68
N PRO A 21 6.58 -1.14 -23.14
CA PRO A 21 6.27 -2.33 -22.37
C PRO A 21 6.97 -2.34 -21.01
N MET A 22 6.20 -2.62 -19.95
CA MET A 22 6.71 -2.69 -18.60
C MET A 22 6.31 -3.99 -17.93
N ARG A 23 7.31 -4.81 -17.57
CA ARG A 23 7.08 -5.97 -16.71
C ARG A 23 7.22 -5.57 -15.25
N ILE A 24 6.18 -5.86 -14.45
CA ILE A 24 6.18 -5.62 -13.02
C ILE A 24 6.81 -6.84 -12.33
N LEU A 25 7.91 -6.62 -11.62
CA LEU A 25 8.55 -7.58 -10.72
C LEU A 25 8.42 -7.05 -9.30
N SER A 26 7.39 -7.51 -8.59
CA SER A 26 7.00 -6.94 -7.31
C SER A 26 7.32 -7.85 -6.14
N GLY A 27 7.69 -7.24 -5.01
CA GLY A 27 7.80 -7.88 -3.71
C GLY A 27 7.00 -7.12 -2.66
N ALA A 28 6.38 -7.86 -1.72
CA ALA A 28 5.61 -7.28 -0.64
C ALA A 28 6.51 -6.79 0.50
N LEU A 29 6.37 -5.52 0.86
CA LEU A 29 7.02 -4.90 2.01
C LEU A 29 6.04 -3.94 2.68
N HIS A 30 5.50 -4.34 3.83
CA HIS A 30 4.51 -3.54 4.53
C HIS A 30 5.18 -2.57 5.49
N TYR A 31 5.06 -1.26 5.24
CA TYR A 31 5.68 -0.20 6.04
C TYR A 31 5.35 -0.31 7.52
N PHE A 32 4.12 -0.68 7.88
CA PHE A 32 3.64 -0.79 9.26
C PHE A 32 4.22 -1.98 10.04
N ARG A 33 4.96 -2.89 9.39
CA ARG A 33 5.66 -4.03 9.99
C ARG A 33 7.17 -3.85 10.11
N VAL A 34 7.70 -2.78 9.53
CA VAL A 34 9.14 -2.51 9.47
C VAL A 34 9.41 -1.16 10.09
N HIS A 35 10.41 -1.09 10.98
CA HIS A 35 10.77 0.20 11.58
C HIS A 35 11.18 1.21 10.49
N PRO A 36 10.74 2.48 10.57
CA PRO A 36 11.01 3.47 9.53
C PRO A 36 12.48 3.64 9.16
N ASP A 37 13.39 3.49 10.10
CA ASP A 37 14.83 3.59 9.85
C ASP A 37 15.39 2.43 9.01
N GLN A 38 14.61 1.34 8.87
CA GLN A 38 14.99 0.19 8.06
C GLN A 38 14.34 0.18 6.68
N TRP A 39 13.41 1.11 6.38
CA TRP A 39 12.72 1.11 5.08
C TRP A 39 13.69 1.20 3.91
N ALA A 40 14.63 2.15 3.96
CA ALA A 40 15.61 2.34 2.90
C ALA A 40 16.49 1.10 2.67
N ASP A 41 16.96 0.46 3.75
CA ASP A 41 17.77 -0.76 3.67
C ASP A 41 16.99 -1.91 3.03
N ARG A 42 15.73 -2.12 3.44
CA ARG A 42 14.88 -3.20 2.91
C ARG A 42 14.51 -2.97 1.44
N ILE A 43 14.20 -1.73 1.07
CA ILE A 43 13.88 -1.35 -0.31
C ILE A 43 15.13 -1.51 -1.21
N ALA A 44 16.31 -1.09 -0.75
CA ALA A 44 17.54 -1.30 -1.47
C ALA A 44 17.82 -2.78 -1.73
N LYS A 45 17.66 -3.63 -0.72
CA LYS A 45 17.79 -5.10 -0.86
C LYS A 45 16.80 -5.70 -1.84
N ALA A 46 15.56 -5.25 -1.82
CA ALA A 46 14.53 -5.68 -2.77
C ALA A 46 14.94 -5.32 -4.21
N ARG A 47 15.44 -4.11 -4.44
CA ARG A 47 15.98 -3.69 -5.73
C ARG A 47 17.17 -4.55 -6.16
N ASP A 48 18.10 -4.82 -5.24
CA ASP A 48 19.30 -5.62 -5.52
C ASP A 48 18.94 -7.09 -5.83
N MET A 49 17.79 -7.58 -5.38
CA MET A 49 17.21 -8.87 -5.77
C MET A 49 16.61 -8.84 -7.19
N GLY A 50 16.58 -7.71 -7.87
CA GLY A 50 16.03 -7.55 -9.21
C GLY A 50 14.56 -7.11 -9.27
N LEU A 51 13.95 -6.73 -8.13
CA LEU A 51 12.61 -6.18 -8.12
C LEU A 51 12.60 -4.74 -8.63
N ASN A 52 11.53 -4.34 -9.30
CA ASN A 52 11.32 -2.96 -9.73
C ASN A 52 10.12 -2.30 -9.02
N THR A 53 9.38 -3.06 -8.23
CA THR A 53 8.14 -2.60 -7.60
C THR A 53 8.03 -3.12 -6.17
N ILE A 54 7.60 -2.25 -5.27
CA ILE A 54 7.24 -2.62 -3.89
C ILE A 54 5.72 -2.61 -3.77
N GLU A 55 5.15 -3.72 -3.29
CA GLU A 55 3.75 -3.79 -2.93
C GLU A 55 3.57 -3.56 -1.43
N THR A 56 2.60 -2.78 -1.04
CA THR A 56 2.19 -2.66 0.37
C THR A 56 0.68 -2.58 0.53
N TYR A 57 0.18 -3.22 1.59
CA TYR A 57 -1.15 -2.92 2.09
C TYR A 57 -1.15 -1.62 2.90
N VAL A 58 -2.36 -1.08 3.14
CA VAL A 58 -2.62 -0.03 4.13
C VAL A 58 -3.47 -0.63 5.24
N ALA A 59 -2.95 -0.66 6.46
CA ALA A 59 -3.65 -1.22 7.62
C ALA A 59 -4.60 -0.17 8.23
N TRP A 60 -5.87 -0.20 7.85
CA TRP A 60 -6.86 0.78 8.31
C TRP A 60 -6.96 0.86 9.83
N ASN A 61 -6.97 -0.27 10.54
CA ASN A 61 -7.03 -0.29 12.01
C ASN A 61 -5.82 0.35 12.70
N ALA A 62 -4.64 0.33 12.05
CA ALA A 62 -3.45 1.02 12.57
C ALA A 62 -3.57 2.54 12.39
N HIS A 63 -4.05 3.00 11.23
CA HIS A 63 -4.26 4.42 10.95
C HIS A 63 -5.47 5.03 11.66
N SER A 64 -6.51 4.24 11.89
CA SER A 64 -7.78 4.70 12.48
C SER A 64 -8.17 3.82 13.67
N PRO A 65 -7.40 3.81 14.76
CA PRO A 65 -7.73 3.03 15.95
C PRO A 65 -9.03 3.52 16.63
N ARG A 66 -9.45 4.76 16.31
CA ARG A 66 -10.69 5.41 16.77
C ARG A 66 -11.45 6.00 15.60
N PRO A 67 -12.79 6.11 15.68
CA PRO A 67 -13.59 6.77 14.65
C PRO A 67 -13.17 8.23 14.45
N GLY A 68 -13.15 8.68 13.18
CA GLY A 68 -12.93 10.09 12.83
C GLY A 68 -11.48 10.56 12.79
N GLY A 69 -10.50 9.67 13.04
CA GLY A 69 -9.08 9.98 12.91
C GLY A 69 -8.39 9.12 11.84
N PHE A 70 -7.31 9.65 11.28
CA PHE A 70 -6.39 8.90 10.44
C PHE A 70 -4.96 9.33 10.74
N GLU A 71 -4.20 8.46 11.42
CA GLU A 71 -2.83 8.73 11.86
C GLU A 71 -1.84 8.39 10.75
N THR A 72 -0.87 9.28 10.52
CA THR A 72 0.16 9.13 9.47
C THR A 72 1.57 9.43 10.00
N GLY A 73 1.78 9.35 11.30
CA GLY A 73 3.07 9.65 11.92
C GLY A 73 3.95 8.42 12.11
N GLY A 74 5.25 8.63 12.15
CA GLY A 74 6.23 7.59 12.48
C GLY A 74 6.17 6.38 11.55
N GLY A 75 5.91 5.21 12.10
CA GLY A 75 5.77 3.95 11.36
C GLY A 75 4.52 3.86 10.47
N LEU A 76 3.61 4.82 10.58
CA LEU A 76 2.39 4.91 9.77
C LEU A 76 2.50 5.98 8.67
N ASP A 77 3.68 6.57 8.47
CA ASP A 77 3.91 7.57 7.42
C ASP A 77 4.06 6.89 6.04
N LEU A 78 2.91 6.56 5.45
CA LEU A 78 2.84 5.97 4.12
C LEU A 78 3.47 6.90 3.06
N GLY A 79 3.29 8.23 3.19
CA GLY A 79 3.88 9.19 2.26
C GLY A 79 5.40 9.09 2.23
N ARG A 80 6.05 9.17 3.40
CA ARG A 80 7.50 8.99 3.55
C ARG A 80 7.97 7.62 3.06
N PHE A 81 7.19 6.56 3.29
CA PHE A 81 7.53 5.23 2.77
C PHE A 81 7.54 5.22 1.23
N LEU A 82 6.51 5.78 0.59
CA LEU A 82 6.43 5.86 -0.87
C LEU A 82 7.52 6.75 -1.48
N ASP A 83 7.85 7.87 -0.82
CA ASP A 83 8.98 8.72 -1.22
C ASP A 83 10.31 7.95 -1.14
N THR A 84 10.47 7.09 -0.13
CA THR A 84 11.64 6.23 0.01
C THR A 84 11.71 5.20 -1.12
N VAL A 85 10.59 4.59 -1.52
CA VAL A 85 10.51 3.70 -2.69
C VAL A 85 10.92 4.43 -3.96
N ALA A 86 10.36 5.62 -4.18
CA ALA A 86 10.66 6.45 -5.36
C ALA A 86 12.14 6.88 -5.40
N ALA A 87 12.74 7.25 -4.25
CA ALA A 87 14.14 7.61 -4.14
C ALA A 87 15.10 6.47 -4.52
N HIS A 88 14.65 5.20 -4.42
CA HIS A 88 15.39 4.03 -4.88
C HIS A 88 15.11 3.67 -6.36
N GLY A 89 14.37 4.51 -7.08
CA GLY A 89 14.02 4.29 -8.49
C GLY A 89 13.02 3.15 -8.70
N MET A 90 12.24 2.81 -7.69
CA MET A 90 11.25 1.72 -7.74
C MET A 90 9.83 2.27 -7.82
N TYR A 91 8.93 1.45 -8.34
CA TYR A 91 7.49 1.71 -8.37
C TYR A 91 6.81 1.15 -7.12
N ALA A 92 5.56 1.56 -6.88
CA ALA A 92 4.78 1.06 -5.76
C ALA A 92 3.40 0.59 -6.21
N ILE A 93 2.94 -0.52 -5.63
CA ILE A 93 1.54 -0.96 -5.68
C ILE A 93 0.97 -0.78 -4.27
N VAL A 94 0.00 0.11 -4.12
CA VAL A 94 -0.66 0.37 -2.84
C VAL A 94 -2.03 -0.29 -2.84
N ARG A 95 -2.28 -1.14 -1.85
CA ARG A 95 -3.54 -1.85 -1.68
C ARG A 95 -4.25 -1.35 -0.42
N PRO A 96 -5.18 -0.40 -0.55
CA PRO A 96 -5.74 0.33 0.60
C PRO A 96 -6.75 -0.44 1.45
N GLY A 97 -7.12 -1.62 1.06
CA GLY A 97 -8.14 -2.39 1.76
C GLY A 97 -9.56 -2.10 1.23
N PRO A 98 -10.59 -2.11 2.10
CA PRO A 98 -10.56 -2.05 3.58
C PRO A 98 -10.07 -3.31 4.31
N TYR A 99 -10.35 -4.50 3.78
CA TYR A 99 -9.84 -5.77 4.30
C TYR A 99 -8.55 -6.15 3.59
N ILE A 100 -7.47 -6.35 4.34
CA ILE A 100 -6.15 -6.64 3.77
C ILE A 100 -5.67 -8.07 3.99
N CYS A 101 -6.33 -8.85 4.83
CA CYS A 101 -5.85 -10.18 5.25
C CYS A 101 -4.47 -10.08 5.94
N ALA A 102 -3.40 -10.41 5.25
CA ALA A 102 -1.99 -10.15 5.57
C ALA A 102 -1.52 -10.67 6.93
N GLU A 103 -2.19 -11.68 7.52
CA GLU A 103 -1.96 -12.11 8.91
C GLU A 103 -1.90 -10.90 9.87
N TRP A 104 -2.80 -9.94 9.63
CA TRP A 104 -2.94 -8.72 10.42
C TRP A 104 -4.24 -8.75 11.23
N ASP A 105 -4.19 -8.19 12.44
CA ASP A 105 -5.30 -8.18 13.38
C ASP A 105 -6.61 -7.68 12.71
N GLY A 106 -7.68 -8.49 12.85
CA GLY A 106 -8.97 -8.21 12.24
C GLY A 106 -8.95 -8.06 10.71
N GLY A 107 -7.89 -8.55 10.02
CA GLY A 107 -7.70 -8.31 8.60
C GLY A 107 -7.55 -6.83 8.23
N GLY A 108 -7.14 -6.00 9.19
CA GLY A 108 -6.98 -4.55 9.03
C GLY A 108 -8.25 -3.74 9.31
N LEU A 109 -9.37 -4.39 9.65
CA LEU A 109 -10.60 -3.68 10.00
C LEU A 109 -10.53 -3.14 11.43
N PRO A 110 -10.87 -1.86 11.69
CA PRO A 110 -10.86 -1.30 13.03
C PRO A 110 -11.88 -1.96 13.96
N ALA A 111 -11.49 -2.23 15.21
CA ALA A 111 -12.35 -2.87 16.20
C ALA A 111 -13.65 -2.07 16.48
N TRP A 112 -13.62 -0.74 16.38
CA TRP A 112 -14.79 0.10 16.58
C TRP A 112 -15.86 -0.10 15.50
N LEU A 113 -15.49 -0.59 14.31
CA LEU A 113 -16.42 -0.89 13.23
C LEU A 113 -17.39 -2.01 13.63
N PHE A 114 -16.89 -3.05 14.31
CA PHE A 114 -17.70 -4.19 14.76
C PHE A 114 -18.66 -3.84 15.91
N ARG A 115 -18.48 -2.70 16.57
CA ARG A 115 -19.40 -2.21 17.61
C ARG A 115 -20.61 -1.50 17.03
N ARG A 116 -20.64 -1.22 15.73
CA ARG A 116 -21.78 -0.58 15.07
C ARG A 116 -22.86 -1.62 14.77
N PRO A 117 -24.11 -1.42 15.22
CA PRO A 117 -25.20 -2.32 14.89
C PRO A 117 -25.38 -2.47 13.37
N GLY A 118 -25.61 -3.69 12.90
CA GLY A 118 -25.80 -3.98 11.47
C GLY A 118 -24.53 -4.07 10.63
N THR A 119 -23.36 -3.90 11.23
CA THR A 119 -22.10 -4.11 10.51
C THR A 119 -21.85 -5.61 10.32
N GLY A 120 -21.77 -6.04 9.08
CA GLY A 120 -21.38 -7.41 8.70
C GLY A 120 -20.12 -7.41 7.86
N ILE A 121 -19.31 -8.46 7.97
CA ILE A 121 -18.15 -8.67 7.09
C ILE A 121 -18.62 -9.47 5.88
N ARG A 122 -18.16 -9.09 4.68
CA ARG A 122 -18.50 -9.76 3.41
C ARG A 122 -20.01 -9.83 3.15
N SER A 123 -20.74 -8.79 3.53
CA SER A 123 -22.16 -8.65 3.20
C SER A 123 -22.34 -7.79 1.95
N LEU A 124 -23.51 -7.92 1.29
CA LEU A 124 -23.90 -7.05 0.19
C LEU A 124 -24.41 -5.67 0.67
N SER A 125 -24.17 -5.32 1.93
CA SER A 125 -24.52 -4.01 2.49
C SER A 125 -23.67 -2.92 1.83
N LEU A 126 -24.32 -1.78 1.53
CA LEU A 126 -23.67 -0.59 0.97
C LEU A 126 -22.54 -0.04 1.84
N ILE A 127 -22.52 -0.37 3.12
CA ILE A 127 -21.44 0.01 4.05
C ILE A 127 -20.09 -0.61 3.69
N HIS A 128 -20.07 -1.67 2.88
CA HIS A 128 -18.88 -2.38 2.41
C HIS A 128 -18.43 -1.94 1.00
N ILE A 129 -19.21 -1.09 0.39
CA ILE A 129 -18.94 -0.51 -0.92
C ILE A 129 -18.39 0.92 -0.74
#